data_a97d8a76b50d5f5548af1eacfecc778e
#
_entry.id   a97d8a76b50d5f5548af1eacfecc778e
#
_cell.length_a   1.000
_cell.length_b   1.000
_cell.length_c   1.000
_cell.angle_alpha   90.00
_cell.angle_beta   90.00
_cell.angle_gamma   90.00
#
_symmetry.space_group_name_H-M   'P 1'
#
loop_
_entity.id
_entity.type
_entity.pdbx_description
1 polymer ?
#
loop_
_entity_poly.entity_id
_entity_poly.type
_entity_poly.pdbx_seq_one_letter_code
_entity_poly.pdbx_strand_id
1 'polypeptide(L)'
;MIGPESEPVTLKRDCDVIVVPDGIPVTLESGSLVYITQAMGGSFTIYFEGNLYRVGGLDADALGREQLKPPELPEDASDEEFEILAWDQLRTIYDPEIPINIVDLGLIYDCKISTLPDDKRYIYVEMTLTAPACGMGDILVEDVKDKIGIIPTVGKVDVELVLDPPWNQSMMSEAAQLEAGLL
;
A
#
# COMPACT_ATOMS: atom_id res chain seq x y z
N MET A 1 11.03 -8.26 18.75
CA MET A 1 11.16 -9.72 19.09
C MET A 1 10.76 -10.49 17.84
N ILE A 2 11.66 -11.32 17.29
CA ILE A 2 11.37 -12.14 16.09
C ILE A 2 10.36 -13.20 16.51
N GLY A 3 9.18 -13.23 15.87
CA GLY A 3 8.16 -14.25 16.13
C GLY A 3 8.51 -15.60 15.50
N PRO A 4 7.89 -16.70 15.93
CA PRO A 4 8.17 -18.04 15.41
C PRO A 4 7.83 -18.24 13.93
N GLU A 5 7.13 -17.31 13.32
CA GLU A 5 6.73 -17.34 11.89
C GLU A 5 7.58 -16.42 11.00
N SER A 6 8.63 -15.80 11.54
CA SER A 6 9.50 -14.92 10.74
C SER A 6 10.43 -15.72 9.83
N GLU A 7 10.47 -15.33 8.55
CA GLU A 7 11.29 -15.99 7.52
C GLU A 7 12.61 -15.23 7.32
N PRO A 8 13.78 -15.89 7.53
CA PRO A 8 15.07 -15.26 7.26
C PRO A 8 15.33 -15.15 5.74
N VAL A 9 15.73 -13.96 5.30
CA VAL A 9 16.10 -13.69 3.92
C VAL A 9 17.33 -12.81 3.86
N THR A 10 18.24 -13.08 2.93
CA THR A 10 19.38 -12.20 2.64
C THR A 10 19.01 -11.26 1.49
N LEU A 11 19.20 -9.96 1.68
CA LEU A 11 18.94 -8.96 0.63
C LEU A 11 19.83 -9.21 -0.59
N LYS A 12 19.22 -9.30 -1.75
CA LYS A 12 19.90 -9.56 -3.03
C LYS A 12 20.54 -8.32 -3.65
N ARG A 13 20.07 -7.15 -3.27
CA ARG A 13 20.57 -5.82 -3.66
C ARG A 13 20.32 -4.83 -2.53
N ASP A 14 20.88 -3.64 -2.65
CA ASP A 14 20.49 -2.51 -1.80
C ASP A 14 18.99 -2.27 -1.95
N CYS A 15 18.31 -2.00 -0.84
CA CYS A 15 16.88 -1.87 -0.79
C CYS A 15 16.48 -0.62 0.00
N ASP A 16 15.73 0.26 -0.64
CA ASP A 16 15.11 1.39 0.02
C ASP A 16 13.90 0.91 0.82
N VAL A 17 13.89 1.25 2.09
CA VAL A 17 12.89 0.79 3.05
C VAL A 17 12.45 1.96 3.94
N ILE A 18 11.31 1.81 4.61
CA ILE A 18 10.78 2.81 5.52
C ILE A 18 10.77 2.26 6.94
N VAL A 19 11.33 2.99 7.88
CA VAL A 19 11.32 2.63 9.31
C VAL A 19 9.90 2.68 9.85
N VAL A 20 9.47 1.60 10.52
CA VAL A 20 8.14 1.51 11.12
C VAL A 20 8.25 1.68 12.63
N PRO A 21 7.46 2.54 13.28
CA PRO A 21 6.36 3.35 12.74
C PRO A 21 6.77 4.77 12.31
N ASP A 22 8.05 5.13 12.34
CA ASP A 22 8.53 6.52 12.23
C ASP A 22 8.38 7.13 10.83
N GLY A 23 8.18 6.30 9.77
CA GLY A 23 8.03 6.76 8.40
C GLY A 23 9.34 7.28 7.75
N ILE A 24 10.51 7.01 8.37
CA ILE A 24 11.80 7.53 7.89
C ILE A 24 12.34 6.61 6.80
N PRO A 25 12.65 7.12 5.58
CA PRO A 25 13.27 6.34 4.54
C PRO A 25 14.74 6.07 4.85
N VAL A 26 15.19 4.83 4.66
CA VAL A 26 16.59 4.40 4.77
C VAL A 26 16.89 3.36 3.71
N THR A 27 18.16 3.16 3.40
CA THR A 27 18.62 2.10 2.48
C THR A 27 19.33 1.02 3.28
N LEU A 28 18.88 -0.23 3.14
CA LEU A 28 19.59 -1.40 3.68
C LEU A 28 20.50 -1.97 2.61
N GLU A 29 21.72 -2.34 3.02
CA GLU A 29 22.74 -2.83 2.09
C GLU A 29 22.47 -4.28 1.64
N SER A 30 22.87 -4.58 0.42
CA SER A 30 22.90 -5.92 -0.14
C SER A 30 23.69 -6.87 0.77
N GLY A 31 23.18 -8.10 0.95
CA GLY A 31 23.81 -9.09 1.82
C GLY A 31 23.33 -9.02 3.28
N SER A 32 22.56 -8.01 3.68
CA SER A 32 21.97 -7.93 5.01
C SER A 32 21.01 -9.10 5.25
N LEU A 33 21.14 -9.78 6.38
CA LEU A 33 20.20 -10.82 6.80
C LEU A 33 19.01 -10.17 7.53
N VAL A 34 17.87 -10.21 6.92
CA VAL A 34 16.62 -9.65 7.44
C VAL A 34 15.60 -10.77 7.69
N TYR A 35 14.55 -10.49 8.46
CA TYR A 35 13.49 -11.46 8.74
C TYR A 35 12.16 -10.90 8.29
N ILE A 36 11.49 -11.54 7.33
CA ILE A 36 10.12 -11.17 6.92
C ILE A 36 9.20 -11.56 8.08
N THR A 37 8.52 -10.57 8.65
CA THR A 37 7.56 -10.74 9.75
C THR A 37 6.12 -10.68 9.27
N GLN A 38 5.87 -10.03 8.14
CA GLN A 38 4.56 -9.91 7.53
C GLN A 38 4.68 -9.72 6.02
N ALA A 39 3.74 -10.31 5.28
CA ALA A 39 3.59 -10.13 3.84
C ALA A 39 2.10 -9.93 3.54
N MET A 40 1.70 -8.73 3.13
CA MET A 40 0.31 -8.38 2.85
C MET A 40 0.24 -7.42 1.66
N GLY A 41 -0.71 -7.68 0.75
CA GLY A 41 -0.96 -6.79 -0.39
C GLY A 41 0.20 -6.59 -1.36
N GLY A 42 1.21 -7.48 -1.32
CA GLY A 42 2.41 -7.38 -2.16
C GLY A 42 3.55 -6.56 -1.55
N SER A 43 3.37 -5.97 -0.38
CA SER A 43 4.40 -5.32 0.40
C SER A 43 4.78 -6.16 1.63
N PHE A 44 5.93 -5.86 2.25
CA PHE A 44 6.51 -6.70 3.29
C PHE A 44 6.92 -5.85 4.49
N THR A 45 6.74 -6.41 5.69
CA THR A 45 7.38 -5.89 6.90
C THR A 45 8.54 -6.81 7.24
N ILE A 46 9.71 -6.23 7.43
CA ILE A 46 10.93 -6.96 7.79
C ILE A 46 11.48 -6.46 9.12
N TYR A 47 12.13 -7.35 9.84
CA TYR A 47 12.88 -7.02 11.05
C TYR A 47 14.39 -7.08 10.73
N PHE A 48 15.12 -6.04 11.13
CA PHE A 48 16.56 -5.94 11.00
C PHE A 48 17.14 -5.09 12.14
N GLU A 49 18.17 -5.60 12.83
CA GLU A 49 18.92 -4.89 13.88
C GLU A 49 18.06 -4.16 14.93
N GLY A 50 16.98 -4.78 15.37
CA GLY A 50 16.13 -4.24 16.45
C GLY A 50 14.95 -3.40 15.97
N ASN A 51 14.84 -3.09 14.68
CA ASN A 51 13.79 -2.25 14.09
C ASN A 51 12.95 -3.03 13.09
N LEU A 52 11.75 -2.52 12.85
CA LEU A 52 10.87 -2.94 11.77
C LEU A 52 10.98 -1.98 10.59
N TYR A 53 10.93 -2.52 9.39
CA TYR A 53 10.98 -1.74 8.15
C TYR A 53 9.92 -2.22 7.18
N ARG A 54 9.37 -1.30 6.42
CA ARG A 54 8.48 -1.58 5.31
C ARG A 54 9.26 -1.64 4.00
N VAL A 55 9.05 -2.71 3.24
CA VAL A 55 9.54 -2.88 1.85
C VAL A 55 8.36 -2.78 0.92
N GLY A 56 8.40 -1.87 -0.04
CA GLY A 56 7.38 -1.72 -1.07
C GLY A 56 7.32 -2.90 -2.04
N GLY A 57 6.18 -3.10 -2.68
CA GLY A 57 5.99 -4.19 -3.63
C GLY A 57 6.89 -4.12 -4.87
N LEU A 58 7.33 -2.91 -5.25
CA LEU A 58 8.28 -2.70 -6.35
C LEU A 58 9.70 -3.17 -5.99
N ASP A 59 10.03 -3.25 -4.70
CA ASP A 59 11.33 -3.68 -4.18
C ASP A 59 11.34 -5.13 -3.66
N ALA A 60 10.27 -5.88 -3.88
CA ALA A 60 10.12 -7.27 -3.45
C ALA A 60 11.25 -8.20 -3.95
N ASP A 61 11.85 -7.88 -5.10
CA ASP A 61 12.98 -8.63 -5.67
C ASP A 61 14.23 -8.58 -4.78
N ALA A 62 14.44 -7.51 -4.02
CA ALA A 62 15.50 -7.43 -3.01
C ALA A 62 15.36 -8.52 -1.95
N LEU A 63 14.13 -8.93 -1.63
CA LEU A 63 13.80 -10.06 -0.74
C LEU A 63 13.73 -11.41 -1.47
N GLY A 64 14.00 -11.44 -2.79
CA GLY A 64 13.82 -12.62 -3.62
C GLY A 64 12.36 -13.01 -3.84
N ARG A 65 11.48 -12.07 -3.72
CA ARG A 65 10.05 -12.19 -3.99
C ARG A 65 9.71 -11.62 -5.37
N GLU A 66 8.53 -11.96 -5.86
CA GLU A 66 8.04 -11.40 -7.11
C GLU A 66 7.67 -9.92 -6.90
N GLN A 67 8.20 -9.06 -7.77
CA GLN A 67 7.83 -7.64 -7.76
C GLN A 67 6.37 -7.43 -8.11
N LEU A 68 5.81 -6.31 -7.62
CA LEU A 68 4.51 -5.84 -8.03
C LEU A 68 4.49 -5.67 -9.56
N LYS A 69 3.54 -6.33 -10.22
CA LYS A 69 3.36 -6.28 -11.67
C LYS A 69 2.19 -5.39 -12.06
N PRO A 70 2.29 -4.70 -13.20
CA PRO A 70 1.14 -4.02 -13.75
C PRO A 70 -0.03 -4.99 -13.94
N PRO A 71 -1.25 -4.62 -13.54
CA PRO A 71 -2.43 -5.39 -13.86
C PRO A 71 -2.73 -5.33 -15.36
N GLU A 72 -3.45 -6.31 -15.87
CA GLU A 72 -3.88 -6.32 -17.27
C GLU A 72 -4.98 -5.27 -17.48
N LEU A 73 -4.79 -4.40 -18.47
CA LEU A 73 -5.76 -3.42 -18.92
C LEU A 73 -5.71 -3.38 -20.45
N PRO A 74 -6.84 -3.56 -21.17
CA PRO A 74 -6.90 -3.38 -22.61
C PRO A 74 -6.44 -1.96 -23.03
N GLU A 75 -5.79 -1.84 -24.20
CA GLU A 75 -5.30 -0.55 -24.70
C GLU A 75 -6.45 0.44 -24.96
N ASP A 76 -7.63 -0.09 -25.31
CA ASP A 76 -8.87 0.63 -25.58
C ASP A 76 -9.84 0.67 -24.39
N ALA A 77 -9.36 0.36 -23.19
CA ALA A 77 -10.19 0.34 -22.00
C ALA A 77 -10.86 1.69 -21.73
N SER A 78 -12.15 1.63 -21.49
CA SER A 78 -12.97 2.79 -21.10
C SER A 78 -12.55 3.33 -19.72
N ASP A 79 -12.97 4.54 -19.40
CA ASP A 79 -12.73 5.11 -18.07
C ASP A 79 -13.45 4.32 -16.97
N GLU A 80 -14.61 3.71 -17.27
CA GLU A 80 -15.34 2.84 -16.34
C GLU A 80 -14.55 1.56 -16.04
N GLU A 81 -13.98 0.91 -17.06
CA GLU A 81 -13.14 -0.28 -16.86
C GLU A 81 -11.86 0.04 -16.09
N PHE A 82 -11.26 1.19 -16.37
CA PHE A 82 -10.12 1.68 -15.62
C PHE A 82 -10.49 1.96 -14.15
N GLU A 83 -11.63 2.61 -13.90
CA GLU A 83 -12.09 2.91 -12.54
C GLU A 83 -12.31 1.64 -11.72
N ILE A 84 -12.95 0.63 -12.29
CA ILE A 84 -13.14 -0.68 -11.65
C ILE A 84 -11.77 -1.28 -11.27
N LEU A 85 -10.82 -1.27 -12.21
CA LEU A 85 -9.48 -1.80 -11.96
C LEU A 85 -8.73 -1.00 -10.88
N ALA A 86 -8.84 0.32 -10.88
CA ALA A 86 -8.24 1.17 -9.85
C ALA A 86 -8.78 0.84 -8.45
N TRP A 87 -10.10 0.68 -8.32
CA TRP A 87 -10.73 0.26 -7.06
C TRP A 87 -10.30 -1.15 -6.64
N ASP A 88 -10.14 -2.08 -7.60
CA ASP A 88 -9.64 -3.43 -7.31
C ASP A 88 -8.20 -3.41 -6.83
N GLN A 89 -7.34 -2.53 -7.38
CA GLN A 89 -5.98 -2.34 -6.89
C GLN A 89 -5.98 -1.75 -5.46
N LEU A 90 -6.82 -0.77 -5.16
CA LEU A 90 -6.97 -0.20 -3.81
C LEU A 90 -7.41 -1.27 -2.78
N ARG A 91 -8.28 -2.22 -3.17
CA ARG A 91 -8.68 -3.35 -2.31
C ARG A 91 -7.56 -4.34 -2.00
N THR A 92 -6.44 -4.28 -2.71
CA THR A 92 -5.26 -5.10 -2.40
C THR A 92 -4.32 -4.48 -1.38
N ILE A 93 -4.59 -3.25 -0.93
CA ILE A 93 -3.79 -2.55 0.08
C ILE A 93 -4.46 -2.76 1.45
N TYR A 94 -3.67 -3.15 2.44
CA TYR A 94 -4.14 -3.45 3.78
C TYR A 94 -3.61 -2.43 4.79
N ASP A 95 -4.47 -2.09 5.76
CA ASP A 95 -4.03 -1.30 6.90
C ASP A 95 -3.03 -2.11 7.75
N PRO A 96 -1.94 -1.51 8.23
CA PRO A 96 -0.92 -2.25 8.98
C PRO A 96 -1.34 -2.65 10.40
N GLU A 97 -2.34 -1.99 10.97
CA GLU A 97 -2.85 -2.25 12.33
C GLU A 97 -4.09 -3.14 12.31
N ILE A 98 -4.99 -2.88 11.36
CA ILE A 98 -6.24 -3.64 11.17
C ILE A 98 -6.09 -4.44 9.86
N PRO A 99 -5.98 -5.78 9.89
CA PRO A 99 -5.66 -6.59 8.71
C PRO A 99 -6.83 -6.69 7.73
N ILE A 100 -7.41 -5.57 7.40
CA ILE A 100 -8.52 -5.38 6.45
C ILE A 100 -8.05 -4.39 5.38
N ASN A 101 -8.51 -4.55 4.14
CA ASN A 101 -8.12 -3.63 3.07
C ASN A 101 -8.70 -2.22 3.28
N ILE A 102 -7.97 -1.23 2.78
CA ILE A 102 -8.29 0.18 3.02
C ILE A 102 -9.63 0.64 2.43
N VAL A 103 -10.14 -0.03 1.42
CA VAL A 103 -11.46 0.27 0.82
C VAL A 103 -12.57 -0.20 1.75
N ASP A 104 -12.51 -1.44 2.23
CA ASP A 104 -13.49 -2.00 3.15
C ASP A 104 -13.42 -1.38 4.54
N LEU A 105 -12.26 -0.87 4.95
CA LEU A 105 -12.14 -0.02 6.13
C LEU A 105 -12.81 1.36 5.97
N GLY A 106 -13.12 1.77 4.73
CA GLY A 106 -13.69 3.10 4.47
C GLY A 106 -12.65 4.21 4.57
N LEU A 107 -11.38 3.91 4.30
CA LEU A 107 -10.29 4.91 4.32
C LEU A 107 -10.19 5.72 3.04
N ILE A 108 -10.76 5.26 1.93
CA ILE A 108 -10.79 6.00 0.67
C ILE A 108 -12.06 6.84 0.62
N TYR A 109 -11.90 8.15 0.63
CA TYR A 109 -13.02 9.10 0.60
C TYR A 109 -13.42 9.47 -0.83
N ASP A 110 -12.43 9.59 -1.72
CA ASP A 110 -12.68 9.90 -3.12
C ASP A 110 -11.56 9.34 -4.02
N CYS A 111 -11.90 9.01 -5.25
CA CYS A 111 -10.94 8.58 -6.27
C CYS A 111 -11.38 9.18 -7.61
N LYS A 112 -10.70 10.25 -8.04
CA LYS A 112 -11.00 10.99 -9.27
C LYS A 112 -10.03 10.64 -10.37
N ILE A 113 -10.59 10.43 -11.56
CA ILE A 113 -9.84 10.12 -12.77
C ILE A 113 -10.02 11.29 -13.74
N SER A 114 -8.94 11.76 -14.32
CA SER A 114 -8.94 12.76 -15.38
C SER A 114 -7.85 12.48 -16.41
N THR A 115 -7.90 13.13 -17.55
CA THR A 115 -6.93 12.94 -18.64
C THR A 115 -5.92 14.08 -18.66
N LEU A 116 -4.63 13.71 -18.72
CA LEU A 116 -3.53 14.66 -18.92
C LEU A 116 -3.40 15.08 -20.40
N PRO A 117 -2.66 16.15 -20.70
CA PRO A 117 -2.44 16.60 -22.08
C PRO A 117 -1.73 15.59 -23.00
N ASP A 118 -1.08 14.58 -22.44
CA ASP A 118 -0.39 13.48 -23.15
C ASP A 118 -1.26 12.21 -23.26
N ASP A 119 -2.56 12.35 -23.11
CA ASP A 119 -3.56 11.27 -23.12
C ASP A 119 -3.39 10.19 -22.02
N LYS A 120 -2.51 10.44 -21.05
CA LYS A 120 -2.40 9.58 -19.86
C LYS A 120 -3.43 9.97 -18.82
N ARG A 121 -3.71 9.02 -17.92
CA ARG A 121 -4.63 9.25 -16.81
C ARG A 121 -3.92 9.90 -15.62
N TYR A 122 -4.57 10.88 -15.05
CA TYR A 122 -4.23 11.48 -13.76
C TYR A 122 -5.23 11.00 -12.72
N ILE A 123 -4.72 10.43 -11.65
CA ILE A 123 -5.53 9.89 -10.57
C ILE A 123 -5.29 10.72 -9.32
N TYR A 124 -6.38 11.18 -8.73
CA TYR A 124 -6.37 11.89 -7.46
C TYR A 124 -7.15 11.09 -6.43
N VAL A 125 -6.52 10.72 -5.33
CA VAL A 125 -7.11 9.93 -4.25
C VAL A 125 -7.14 10.77 -2.97
N GLU A 126 -8.32 10.93 -2.39
CA GLU A 126 -8.48 11.42 -1.01
C GLU A 126 -8.64 10.24 -0.07
N MET A 127 -7.80 10.16 0.94
CA MET A 127 -7.86 9.08 1.92
C MET A 127 -7.63 9.58 3.34
N THR A 128 -8.03 8.78 4.31
CA THR A 128 -7.80 9.03 5.73
C THR A 128 -7.09 7.87 6.40
N LEU A 129 -6.91 7.96 7.72
CA LEU A 129 -6.27 6.95 8.55
C LEU A 129 -7.19 6.53 9.69
N THR A 130 -7.03 5.28 10.15
CA THR A 130 -7.71 4.79 11.36
C THR A 130 -7.24 5.49 12.62
N ALA A 131 -5.98 5.97 12.63
CA ALA A 131 -5.38 6.74 13.72
C ALA A 131 -4.47 7.86 13.16
N PRO A 132 -4.83 9.15 13.32
CA PRO A 132 -4.12 10.27 12.69
C PRO A 132 -2.70 10.54 13.22
N ALA A 133 -2.31 9.95 14.34
CA ALA A 133 -1.00 10.18 14.98
C ALA A 133 0.04 9.12 14.60
N CYS A 134 -0.24 8.25 13.65
CA CYS A 134 0.62 7.13 13.26
C CYS A 134 1.50 7.55 12.10
N GLY A 135 2.83 7.41 12.19
CA GLY A 135 3.77 7.55 11.06
C GLY A 135 3.51 6.61 9.89
N MET A 136 2.48 5.76 10.02
CA MET A 136 2.04 4.81 9.00
C MET A 136 1.27 5.46 7.84
N GLY A 137 0.82 6.72 7.97
CA GLY A 137 0.10 7.42 6.91
C GLY A 137 0.92 7.57 5.63
N ASP A 138 2.17 7.94 5.75
CA ASP A 138 3.07 8.09 4.61
C ASP A 138 3.31 6.76 3.90
N ILE A 139 3.35 5.66 4.64
CA ILE A 139 3.49 4.29 4.10
C ILE A 139 2.27 3.92 3.26
N LEU A 140 1.06 4.14 3.78
CA LEU A 140 -0.17 3.87 3.03
C LEU A 140 -0.29 4.75 1.78
N VAL A 141 0.12 6.01 1.87
CA VAL A 141 0.17 6.93 0.71
C VAL A 141 1.09 6.38 -0.37
N GLU A 142 2.29 5.91 -0.02
CA GLU A 142 3.22 5.32 -0.99
C GLU A 142 2.69 3.99 -1.55
N ASP A 143 2.10 3.12 -0.73
CA ASP A 143 1.46 1.89 -1.20
C ASP A 143 0.33 2.18 -2.22
N VAL A 144 -0.47 3.23 -2.00
CA VAL A 144 -1.51 3.67 -2.94
C VAL A 144 -0.88 4.20 -4.24
N LYS A 145 0.14 5.04 -4.15
CA LYS A 145 0.85 5.57 -5.34
C LYS A 145 1.45 4.45 -6.16
N ASP A 146 2.12 3.49 -5.53
CA ASP A 146 2.73 2.34 -6.21
C ASP A 146 1.68 1.49 -6.92
N LYS A 147 0.62 1.11 -6.21
CA LYS A 147 -0.45 0.24 -6.75
C LYS A 147 -1.23 0.88 -7.89
N ILE A 148 -1.55 2.16 -7.78
CA ILE A 148 -2.27 2.88 -8.84
C ILE A 148 -1.32 3.29 -9.95
N GLY A 149 -0.08 3.70 -9.62
CA GLY A 149 0.90 4.19 -10.58
C GLY A 149 1.36 3.14 -11.60
N ILE A 150 1.32 1.84 -11.24
CA ILE A 150 1.68 0.76 -12.16
C ILE A 150 0.56 0.36 -13.13
N ILE A 151 -0.68 0.86 -12.96
CA ILE A 151 -1.76 0.57 -13.91
C ILE A 151 -1.39 1.17 -15.26
N PRO A 152 -1.49 0.41 -16.37
CA PRO A 152 -1.23 0.93 -17.70
C PRO A 152 -2.02 2.22 -17.97
N THR A 153 -1.42 3.15 -18.70
CA THR A 153 -1.99 4.47 -19.03
C THR A 153 -1.99 5.51 -17.91
N VAL A 154 -1.59 5.19 -16.68
CA VAL A 154 -1.42 6.19 -15.61
C VAL A 154 -0.16 7.00 -15.86
N GLY A 155 -0.29 8.34 -15.84
CA GLY A 155 0.82 9.29 -15.97
C GLY A 155 1.17 9.97 -14.66
N LYS A 156 0.18 10.15 -13.77
CA LYS A 156 0.39 10.80 -12.48
C LYS A 156 -0.62 10.30 -11.44
N VAL A 157 -0.15 10.15 -10.21
CA VAL A 157 -0.99 9.85 -9.04
C VAL A 157 -0.69 10.87 -7.96
N ASP A 158 -1.71 11.56 -7.48
CA ASP A 158 -1.63 12.37 -6.27
C ASP A 158 -2.53 11.76 -5.20
N VAL A 159 -2.01 11.65 -3.98
CA VAL A 159 -2.73 11.12 -2.83
C VAL A 159 -2.73 12.17 -1.74
N GLU A 160 -3.90 12.56 -1.27
CA GLU A 160 -4.08 13.52 -0.18
C GLU A 160 -4.63 12.85 1.06
N LEU A 161 -3.94 13.06 2.19
CA LEU A 161 -4.45 12.66 3.51
C LEU A 161 -5.37 13.74 4.05
N VAL A 162 -6.62 13.38 4.27
CA VAL A 162 -7.64 14.25 4.86
C VAL A 162 -8.07 13.68 6.21
N LEU A 163 -8.15 14.55 7.22
CA LEU A 163 -8.48 14.18 8.59
C LEU A 163 -9.88 14.65 9.01
N ASP A 164 -10.59 15.30 8.11
CA ASP A 164 -11.96 15.76 8.30
C ASP A 164 -12.83 15.37 7.09
N PRO A 165 -13.90 14.58 7.31
CA PRO A 165 -14.35 14.02 8.57
C PRO A 165 -13.38 12.97 9.13
N PRO A 166 -13.25 12.85 10.48
CA PRO A 166 -12.42 11.83 11.07
C PRO A 166 -13.01 10.44 10.81
N TRP A 167 -12.15 9.47 10.57
CA TRP A 167 -12.56 8.07 10.41
C TRP A 167 -13.24 7.54 11.69
N ASN A 168 -14.22 6.70 11.50
CA ASN A 168 -14.83 5.92 12.57
C ASN A 168 -15.31 4.56 12.02
N GLN A 169 -15.58 3.63 12.93
CA GLN A 169 -15.94 2.24 12.60
C GLN A 169 -17.22 2.10 11.76
N SER A 170 -18.13 3.08 11.78
CA SER A 170 -19.34 3.03 10.95
C SER A 170 -19.07 3.27 9.46
N MET A 171 -17.86 3.70 9.11
CA MET A 171 -17.42 3.85 7.72
C MET A 171 -16.96 2.53 7.08
N MET A 172 -16.74 1.49 7.89
CA MET A 172 -16.38 0.16 7.42
C MET A 172 -17.54 -0.49 6.68
N SER A 173 -17.23 -1.31 5.66
CA SER A 173 -18.21 -2.20 5.04
C SER A 173 -18.78 -3.21 6.07
N GLU A 174 -19.98 -3.74 5.84
CA GLU A 174 -20.55 -4.78 6.72
C GLU A 174 -19.61 -6.00 6.83
N ALA A 175 -18.97 -6.39 5.72
CA ALA A 175 -18.02 -7.49 5.71
C ALA A 175 -16.82 -7.21 6.62
N ALA A 176 -16.26 -5.98 6.54
CA ALA A 176 -15.17 -5.56 7.40
C ALA A 176 -15.56 -5.49 8.88
N GLN A 177 -16.77 -5.04 9.19
CA GLN A 177 -17.29 -5.00 10.56
C GLN A 177 -17.45 -6.41 11.15
N LEU A 178 -17.94 -7.36 10.34
CA LEU A 178 -18.02 -8.78 10.72
C LEU A 178 -16.62 -9.38 10.97
N GLU A 179 -15.69 -9.13 10.08
CA GLU A 179 -14.31 -9.62 10.20
C GLU A 179 -13.61 -9.05 11.44
N ALA A 180 -13.88 -7.78 11.76
CA ALA A 180 -13.38 -7.11 12.95
C ALA A 180 -14.12 -7.51 14.25
N GLY A 181 -15.19 -8.33 14.17
CA GLY A 181 -15.99 -8.75 15.33
C GLY A 181 -16.85 -7.64 15.93
N LEU A 182 -17.28 -6.67 15.11
CA LEU A 182 -18.10 -5.52 15.52
C LEU A 182 -19.60 -5.72 15.28
N LEU A 183 -20.01 -6.79 14.59
CA LEU A 183 -21.38 -7.22 14.32
C LEU A 183 -21.64 -8.61 14.87
#